data_e49087670e811571548edd00242d2f3e
#
_entry.id   e49087670e811571548edd00242d2f3e
#
_cell.length_a   1.000
_cell.length_b   1.000
_cell.length_c   1.000
_cell.angle_alpha   90.00
_cell.angle_beta   90.00
_cell.angle_gamma   90.00
#
_symmetry.space_group_name_H-M   'P 1'
#
loop_
_entity.id
_entity.type
_entity.pdbx_description
1 polymer ?
#
loop_
_entity_poly.entity_id
_entity_poly.type
_entity_poly.pdbx_seq_one_letter_code
_entity_poly.pdbx_strand_id
1 'polypeptide(L)'
;MKFLLTLLLLFSSNVYAVSYGVYDLSELRYEHSKDTDEVRSIASITKLFTAMEVINSDVSFGELVKVQGRSTGRFARGAYIERYELLRAMLMSSDNLAAESLAHAHPGGYTKFIQDVNTSISNMDLKSTVIVDSTGLLAGNVSSVDNLKDFLFTLRKYPLIQRLSTEKTHTHKYKKGKKYITISLRNTNPQMWNYDNIIATKTGFTNAAGRCLAMLVEKEGMLFAVVTLGNKDVKQRSQNISTMMSEIGIGGK
;
A
#
# COMPACT_ATOMS: atom_id res chain seq x y z
N MET A 1 -39.17 -44.77 11.93
CA MET A 1 -38.03 -44.54 11.07
C MET A 1 -37.58 -43.07 11.28
N LYS A 2 -36.54 -42.85 12.08
CA LYS A 2 -36.00 -41.51 12.34
C LYS A 2 -34.88 -41.24 11.31
N PHE A 3 -35.13 -40.30 10.40
CA PHE A 3 -34.07 -39.80 9.49
C PHE A 3 -33.17 -38.86 10.27
N LEU A 4 -31.92 -39.27 10.46
CA LEU A 4 -30.86 -38.45 11.02
C LEU A 4 -30.29 -37.62 9.86
N LEU A 5 -30.62 -36.32 9.83
CA LEU A 5 -30.09 -35.36 8.86
C LEU A 5 -28.70 -34.95 9.35
N THR A 6 -27.64 -35.54 8.79
CA THR A 6 -26.26 -35.17 9.08
C THR A 6 -25.94 -33.87 8.34
N LEU A 7 -25.93 -32.76 9.08
CA LEU A 7 -25.51 -31.46 8.55
C LEU A 7 -23.98 -31.47 8.33
N LEU A 8 -23.56 -31.63 7.08
CA LEU A 8 -22.15 -31.53 6.69
C LEU A 8 -21.75 -30.07 6.73
N LEU A 9 -21.10 -29.63 7.81
CA LEU A 9 -20.43 -28.35 7.90
C LEU A 9 -19.21 -28.38 6.98
N LEU A 10 -19.37 -27.86 5.77
CA LEU A 10 -18.24 -27.54 4.88
C LEU A 10 -17.45 -26.40 5.53
N PHE A 11 -16.41 -26.74 6.28
CA PHE A 11 -15.34 -25.78 6.57
C PHE A 11 -14.69 -25.41 5.25
N SER A 12 -15.11 -24.29 4.66
CA SER A 12 -14.34 -23.66 3.59
C SER A 12 -13.01 -23.22 4.21
N SER A 13 -11.98 -24.06 4.07
CA SER A 13 -10.62 -23.60 4.24
C SER A 13 -10.45 -22.40 3.30
N ASN A 14 -10.20 -21.21 3.87
CA ASN A 14 -9.79 -20.06 3.09
C ASN A 14 -8.47 -20.42 2.40
N VAL A 15 -8.57 -21.04 1.24
CA VAL A 15 -7.44 -21.20 0.34
C VAL A 15 -7.18 -19.78 -0.19
N TYR A 16 -6.20 -19.10 0.38
CA TYR A 16 -5.72 -17.85 -0.17
C TYR A 16 -5.24 -18.13 -1.60
N ALA A 17 -6.11 -17.86 -2.58
CA ALA A 17 -5.69 -17.85 -3.96
C ALA A 17 -4.76 -16.65 -4.12
N VAL A 18 -3.60 -16.83 -4.76
CA VAL A 18 -2.59 -15.80 -4.92
C VAL A 18 -2.67 -15.26 -6.34
N SER A 19 -2.79 -13.94 -6.47
CA SER A 19 -2.63 -13.23 -7.75
C SER A 19 -1.29 -12.51 -7.74
N TYR A 20 -0.55 -12.58 -8.85
CA TYR A 20 0.73 -11.87 -8.97
C TYR A 20 1.07 -11.55 -10.42
N GLY A 21 1.99 -10.61 -10.61
CA GLY A 21 2.56 -10.31 -11.91
C GLY A 21 3.80 -9.42 -11.80
N VAL A 22 4.75 -9.67 -12.68
CA VAL A 22 5.79 -8.73 -13.06
C VAL A 22 5.55 -8.31 -14.51
N TYR A 23 5.32 -7.02 -14.69
CA TYR A 23 4.95 -6.42 -15.96
C TYR A 23 6.03 -5.46 -16.43
N ASP A 24 6.55 -5.68 -17.62
CA ASP A 24 7.45 -4.75 -18.31
C ASP A 24 6.64 -3.59 -18.87
N LEU A 25 6.87 -2.40 -18.35
CA LEU A 25 6.18 -1.17 -18.73
C LEU A 25 6.72 -0.57 -20.03
N SER A 26 7.85 -1.05 -20.55
CA SER A 26 8.44 -0.64 -21.82
C SER A 26 7.95 -1.54 -22.95
N GLU A 27 7.96 -2.86 -22.73
CA GLU A 27 7.51 -3.86 -23.71
C GLU A 27 5.98 -4.12 -23.64
N LEU A 28 5.28 -3.55 -22.65
CA LEU A 28 3.85 -3.66 -22.42
C LEU A 28 3.36 -5.12 -22.31
N ARG A 29 4.12 -5.97 -21.62
CA ARG A 29 3.79 -7.39 -21.44
C ARG A 29 4.12 -7.89 -20.04
N TYR A 30 3.45 -8.98 -19.65
CA TYR A 30 3.82 -9.73 -18.46
C TYR A 30 5.01 -10.66 -18.76
N GLU A 31 6.04 -10.60 -17.93
CA GLU A 31 7.14 -11.56 -17.93
C GLU A 31 6.77 -12.82 -17.15
N HIS A 32 6.01 -12.66 -16.08
CA HIS A 32 5.48 -13.76 -15.26
C HIS A 32 4.23 -13.31 -14.54
N SER A 33 3.14 -14.11 -14.60
CA SER A 33 1.89 -13.69 -13.98
C SER A 33 0.95 -14.85 -13.66
N LYS A 34 -0.02 -14.55 -12.80
CA LYS A 34 -1.13 -15.44 -12.44
C LYS A 34 -2.31 -14.63 -11.94
N ASP A 35 -3.52 -14.92 -12.47
CA ASP A 35 -4.81 -14.38 -12.02
C ASP A 35 -4.77 -12.84 -11.87
N THR A 36 -4.31 -12.14 -12.93
CA THR A 36 -3.98 -10.70 -12.86
C THR A 36 -5.21 -9.80 -12.83
N ASP A 37 -6.34 -10.25 -13.34
CA ASP A 37 -7.64 -9.57 -13.38
C ASP A 37 -8.49 -9.79 -12.10
N GLU A 38 -8.13 -10.78 -11.27
CA GLU A 38 -8.83 -11.10 -10.04
C GLU A 38 -8.86 -9.92 -9.06
N VAL A 39 -10.08 -9.48 -8.71
CA VAL A 39 -10.31 -8.40 -7.75
C VAL A 39 -10.12 -8.90 -6.32
N ARG A 40 -9.21 -8.29 -5.57
CA ARG A 40 -8.85 -8.69 -4.21
C ARG A 40 -8.74 -7.51 -3.28
N SER A 41 -8.96 -7.75 -1.99
CA SER A 41 -8.59 -6.77 -0.96
C SER A 41 -7.08 -6.53 -0.99
N ILE A 42 -6.68 -5.25 -0.98
CA ILE A 42 -5.27 -4.82 -1.14
C ILE A 42 -4.61 -4.36 0.16
N ALA A 43 -5.37 -4.37 1.26
CA ALA A 43 -4.88 -3.91 2.56
C ALA A 43 -4.15 -2.55 2.43
N SER A 44 -3.02 -2.37 3.12
CA SER A 44 -2.29 -1.10 3.16
C SER A 44 -1.62 -0.68 1.83
N ILE A 45 -1.76 -1.41 0.72
CA ILE A 45 -1.43 -0.85 -0.61
C ILE A 45 -2.30 0.38 -0.89
N THR A 46 -3.53 0.43 -0.33
CA THR A 46 -4.42 1.60 -0.26
C THR A 46 -3.69 2.91 0.06
N LYS A 47 -2.66 2.88 0.90
CA LYS A 47 -1.93 4.08 1.33
C LYS A 47 -1.12 4.75 0.22
N LEU A 48 -0.87 4.07 -0.89
CA LEU A 48 -0.31 4.72 -2.09
C LEU A 48 -1.35 5.63 -2.75
N PHE A 49 -2.62 5.21 -2.83
CA PHE A 49 -3.72 6.05 -3.32
C PHE A 49 -3.99 7.21 -2.35
N THR A 50 -3.96 6.94 -1.04
CA THR A 50 -4.06 7.98 -0.01
C THR A 50 -2.95 9.03 -0.16
N ALA A 51 -1.70 8.61 -0.39
CA ALA A 51 -0.59 9.53 -0.58
C ALA A 51 -0.74 10.36 -1.85
N MET A 52 -1.16 9.74 -2.94
CA MET A 52 -1.44 10.43 -4.21
C MET A 52 -2.47 11.54 -4.00
N GLU A 53 -3.59 11.25 -3.34
CA GLU A 53 -4.64 12.23 -3.10
C GLU A 53 -4.18 13.37 -2.19
N VAL A 54 -3.43 13.07 -1.12
CA VAL A 54 -2.84 14.12 -0.25
C VAL A 54 -1.93 15.05 -1.05
N ILE A 55 -1.19 14.54 -2.02
CA ILE A 55 -0.30 15.35 -2.88
C ILE A 55 -1.13 16.20 -3.85
N ASN A 56 -2.20 15.63 -4.42
CA ASN A 56 -3.06 16.31 -5.39
C ASN A 56 -3.97 17.38 -4.76
N SER A 57 -4.15 17.37 -3.43
CA SER A 57 -5.06 18.29 -2.71
C SER A 57 -4.52 19.72 -2.57
N ASP A 58 -3.40 20.07 -3.22
CA ASP A 58 -2.78 21.41 -3.19
C ASP A 58 -2.57 21.96 -1.77
N VAL A 59 -2.04 21.12 -0.88
CA VAL A 59 -1.79 21.45 0.53
C VAL A 59 -0.30 21.58 0.83
N SER A 60 0.05 22.45 1.78
CA SER A 60 1.44 22.61 2.22
C SER A 60 1.91 21.38 3.01
N PHE A 61 3.07 20.82 2.66
CA PHE A 61 3.67 19.69 3.38
C PHE A 61 4.29 20.08 4.71
N GLY A 62 4.65 21.35 4.92
CA GLY A 62 5.10 21.89 6.20
C GLY A 62 3.98 22.24 7.17
N GLU A 63 2.71 22.19 6.74
CA GLU A 63 1.57 22.45 7.61
C GLU A 63 1.46 21.41 8.72
N LEU A 64 1.15 21.91 9.94
CA LEU A 64 0.92 21.06 11.10
C LEU A 64 -0.49 20.48 11.08
N VAL A 65 -0.58 19.18 10.95
CA VAL A 65 -1.82 18.40 10.96
C VAL A 65 -2.05 17.81 12.35
N LYS A 66 -3.25 17.95 12.89
CA LYS A 66 -3.65 17.31 14.15
C LYS A 66 -3.75 15.81 13.96
N VAL A 67 -3.03 15.05 14.79
CA VAL A 67 -3.11 13.59 14.83
C VAL A 67 -4.45 13.15 15.39
N GLN A 68 -5.28 12.55 14.54
CA GLN A 68 -6.65 12.14 14.88
C GLN A 68 -7.08 10.90 14.09
N GLY A 69 -8.08 10.18 14.60
CA GLY A 69 -8.61 8.96 13.99
C GLY A 69 -8.84 7.87 15.04
N ARG A 70 -9.29 6.71 14.61
CA ARG A 70 -9.59 5.56 15.47
C ARG A 70 -8.48 4.50 15.48
N SER A 71 -7.69 4.44 14.43
CA SER A 71 -6.60 3.47 14.28
C SER A 71 -5.46 3.70 15.26
N THR A 72 -4.61 2.71 15.40
CA THR A 72 -3.33 2.84 16.10
C THR A 72 -2.26 3.42 15.18
N GLY A 73 -1.27 4.09 15.77
CA GLY A 73 -0.15 4.67 15.06
C GLY A 73 1.01 4.99 16.00
N ARG A 74 2.07 5.55 15.45
CA ARG A 74 3.28 5.90 16.19
C ARG A 74 3.22 7.29 16.79
N PHE A 75 2.43 8.17 16.20
CA PHE A 75 2.21 9.51 16.74
C PHE A 75 1.13 9.51 17.82
N ALA A 76 1.30 10.35 18.83
CA ALA A 76 0.31 10.47 19.89
C ALA A 76 -0.91 11.29 19.41
N ARG A 77 -2.13 10.77 19.61
CA ARG A 77 -3.37 11.52 19.29
C ARG A 77 -3.37 12.89 19.94
N GLY A 78 -3.86 13.88 19.18
CA GLY A 78 -3.92 15.28 19.59
C GLY A 78 -2.58 16.03 19.47
N ALA A 79 -1.49 15.38 19.07
CA ALA A 79 -0.27 16.09 18.69
C ALA A 79 -0.47 16.78 17.33
N TYR A 80 0.35 17.79 17.06
CA TYR A 80 0.43 18.44 15.77
C TYR A 80 1.74 18.06 15.10
N ILE A 81 1.66 17.45 13.91
CA ILE A 81 2.78 16.89 13.17
C ILE A 81 2.77 17.44 11.76
N GLU A 82 3.92 17.79 11.23
CA GLU A 82 4.03 18.21 9.84
C GLU A 82 3.44 17.15 8.90
N ARG A 83 2.65 17.59 7.92
CA ARG A 83 2.02 16.73 6.91
C ARG A 83 3.03 15.80 6.24
N TYR A 84 4.23 16.31 5.98
CA TYR A 84 5.34 15.56 5.42
C TYR A 84 5.74 14.35 6.28
N GLU A 85 5.82 14.52 7.60
CA GLU A 85 6.20 13.44 8.53
C GLU A 85 5.08 12.40 8.71
N LEU A 86 3.82 12.82 8.61
CA LEU A 86 2.69 11.89 8.55
C LEU A 86 2.71 11.07 7.26
N LEU A 87 2.98 11.69 6.08
CA LEU A 87 3.16 10.97 4.82
C LEU A 87 4.30 9.96 4.91
N ARG A 88 5.44 10.36 5.49
CA ARG A 88 6.57 9.46 5.71
C ARG A 88 6.19 8.24 6.56
N ALA A 89 5.57 8.46 7.71
CA ALA A 89 5.17 7.37 8.59
C ALA A 89 4.14 6.43 7.94
N MET A 90 3.19 6.99 7.19
CA MET A 90 2.17 6.26 6.45
C MET A 90 2.79 5.36 5.37
N LEU A 91 3.69 5.89 4.56
CA LEU A 91 4.30 5.16 3.45
C LEU A 91 5.35 4.15 3.93
N MET A 92 6.26 4.57 4.78
CA MET A 92 7.40 3.78 5.26
C MET A 92 6.98 2.70 6.27
N SER A 93 6.29 3.11 7.34
CA SER A 93 5.94 2.21 8.46
C SER A 93 4.49 1.74 8.43
N SER A 94 3.76 2.07 7.37
CA SER A 94 2.34 1.72 7.22
C SER A 94 1.45 2.24 8.36
N ASP A 95 1.76 3.41 8.92
CA ASP A 95 1.04 4.01 10.04
C ASP A 95 -0.40 4.35 9.67
N ASN A 96 -1.36 3.67 10.32
CA ASN A 96 -2.78 3.85 10.03
C ASN A 96 -3.31 5.17 10.60
N LEU A 97 -2.84 5.58 11.79
CA LEU A 97 -3.28 6.84 12.40
C LEU A 97 -2.78 8.05 11.60
N ALA A 98 -1.59 7.96 11.01
CA ALA A 98 -1.08 8.96 10.08
C ALA A 98 -1.96 9.06 8.82
N ALA A 99 -2.37 7.92 8.24
CA ALA A 99 -3.28 7.88 7.08
C ALA A 99 -4.64 8.53 7.39
N GLU A 100 -5.25 8.17 8.52
CA GLU A 100 -6.52 8.80 8.96
C GLU A 100 -6.36 10.30 9.21
N SER A 101 -5.28 10.71 9.88
CA SER A 101 -5.02 12.12 10.17
C SER A 101 -4.89 12.96 8.90
N LEU A 102 -4.18 12.43 7.89
CA LEU A 102 -4.04 13.06 6.58
C LEU A 102 -5.39 13.20 5.86
N ALA A 103 -6.18 12.14 5.85
CA ALA A 103 -7.50 12.14 5.22
C ALA A 103 -8.49 13.10 5.93
N HIS A 104 -8.45 13.16 7.27
CA HIS A 104 -9.25 14.13 8.04
C HIS A 104 -8.81 15.58 7.84
N ALA A 105 -7.55 15.82 7.51
CA ALA A 105 -7.00 17.14 7.23
C ALA A 105 -7.17 17.59 5.76
N HIS A 106 -7.88 16.82 4.96
CA HIS A 106 -8.27 17.21 3.61
C HIS A 106 -9.21 18.43 3.66
N PRO A 107 -9.11 19.41 2.75
CA PRO A 107 -9.94 20.63 2.78
C PRO A 107 -11.43 20.35 2.80
N GLY A 108 -11.90 19.29 2.16
CA GLY A 108 -13.30 18.84 2.18
C GLY A 108 -13.63 17.82 3.29
N GLY A 109 -12.68 17.50 4.19
CA GLY A 109 -12.82 16.49 5.23
C GLY A 109 -12.76 15.05 4.71
N TYR A 110 -12.92 14.07 5.63
CA TYR A 110 -12.68 12.66 5.36
C TYR A 110 -13.55 12.08 4.23
N THR A 111 -14.85 12.41 4.23
CA THR A 111 -15.79 11.88 3.20
C THR A 111 -15.42 12.38 1.81
N LYS A 112 -15.12 13.67 1.68
CA LYS A 112 -14.69 14.26 0.42
C LYS A 112 -13.36 13.66 -0.04
N PHE A 113 -12.42 13.45 0.88
CA PHE A 113 -11.16 12.78 0.60
C PHE A 113 -11.35 11.41 -0.08
N ILE A 114 -12.22 10.54 0.47
CA ILE A 114 -12.50 9.22 -0.12
C ILE A 114 -13.19 9.35 -1.49
N GLN A 115 -14.06 10.33 -1.66
CA GLN A 115 -14.68 10.61 -2.95
C GLN A 115 -13.64 11.03 -3.99
N ASP A 116 -12.70 11.91 -3.62
CA ASP A 116 -11.66 12.42 -4.53
C ASP A 116 -10.65 11.34 -4.91
N VAL A 117 -10.28 10.46 -3.97
CA VAL A 117 -9.49 9.26 -4.27
C VAL A 117 -10.17 8.42 -5.35
N ASN A 118 -11.48 8.12 -5.20
CA ASN A 118 -12.20 7.30 -6.18
C ASN A 118 -12.45 8.04 -7.50
N THR A 119 -12.57 9.36 -7.48
CA THR A 119 -12.60 10.17 -8.71
C THR A 119 -11.28 10.09 -9.45
N SER A 120 -10.15 10.19 -8.75
CA SER A 120 -8.81 10.01 -9.33
C SER A 120 -8.61 8.61 -9.91
N ILE A 121 -9.11 7.56 -9.23
CA ILE A 121 -9.10 6.17 -9.69
C ILE A 121 -9.90 6.04 -11.00
N SER A 122 -11.09 6.62 -11.05
CA SER A 122 -11.94 6.62 -12.26
C SER A 122 -11.27 7.33 -13.43
N ASN A 123 -10.63 8.48 -13.18
CA ASN A 123 -9.90 9.25 -14.20
C ASN A 123 -8.68 8.49 -14.76
N MET A 124 -8.14 7.53 -14.01
CA MET A 124 -7.06 6.64 -14.44
C MET A 124 -7.58 5.35 -15.12
N ASP A 125 -8.90 5.19 -15.29
CA ASP A 125 -9.56 3.98 -15.84
C ASP A 125 -9.25 2.67 -15.06
N LEU A 126 -9.03 2.76 -13.75
CA LEU A 126 -8.74 1.61 -12.88
C LEU A 126 -10.03 0.94 -12.41
N LYS A 127 -10.75 0.29 -13.33
CA LYS A 127 -12.12 -0.22 -13.16
C LYS A 127 -12.29 -1.25 -12.04
N SER A 128 -11.24 -2.00 -11.72
CA SER A 128 -11.24 -3.01 -10.66
C SER A 128 -10.79 -2.46 -9.30
N THR A 129 -10.63 -1.14 -9.17
CA THR A 129 -10.11 -0.50 -7.96
C THR A 129 -11.18 0.34 -7.27
N VAL A 130 -11.39 0.08 -5.97
CA VAL A 130 -12.28 0.87 -5.10
C VAL A 130 -11.58 1.10 -3.76
N ILE A 131 -11.65 2.32 -3.26
CA ILE A 131 -11.12 2.70 -1.94
C ILE A 131 -12.27 3.16 -1.05
N VAL A 132 -12.41 2.53 0.12
CA VAL A 132 -13.48 2.82 1.09
C VAL A 132 -12.96 3.41 2.40
N ASP A 133 -11.67 3.33 2.67
CA ASP A 133 -11.01 4.02 3.78
C ASP A 133 -9.56 4.40 3.41
N SER A 134 -8.96 5.33 4.14
CA SER A 134 -7.61 5.84 3.86
C SER A 134 -6.47 4.90 4.29
N THR A 135 -6.78 3.82 5.02
CA THR A 135 -5.78 2.96 5.69
C THR A 135 -5.58 1.61 5.00
N GLY A 136 -6.64 1.08 4.36
CA GLY A 136 -6.70 -0.28 3.84
C GLY A 136 -7.07 -1.32 4.90
N LEU A 137 -7.66 -0.92 6.03
CA LEU A 137 -8.12 -1.85 7.06
C LEU A 137 -9.43 -2.53 6.67
N LEU A 138 -10.32 -1.83 5.98
CA LEU A 138 -11.57 -2.39 5.50
C LEU A 138 -11.34 -3.27 4.27
N ALA A 139 -11.96 -4.43 4.23
CA ALA A 139 -11.83 -5.39 3.12
C ALA A 139 -12.34 -4.85 1.77
N GLY A 140 -13.19 -3.82 1.80
CA GLY A 140 -13.70 -3.13 0.61
C GLY A 140 -12.67 -2.28 -0.14
N ASN A 141 -11.46 -2.11 0.39
CA ASN A 141 -10.35 -1.56 -0.39
C ASN A 141 -9.83 -2.65 -1.33
N VAL A 142 -10.23 -2.61 -2.58
CA VAL A 142 -9.98 -3.67 -3.55
C VAL A 142 -9.29 -3.16 -4.81
N SER A 143 -8.56 -4.04 -5.46
CA SER A 143 -7.95 -3.83 -6.78
C SER A 143 -7.57 -5.17 -7.40
N SER A 144 -7.07 -5.15 -8.64
CA SER A 144 -6.45 -6.29 -9.32
C SER A 144 -4.95 -6.01 -9.56
N VAL A 145 -4.20 -7.05 -9.93
CA VAL A 145 -2.79 -6.89 -10.35
C VAL A 145 -2.72 -5.98 -11.57
N ASP A 146 -3.65 -6.12 -12.53
CA ASP A 146 -3.74 -5.30 -13.73
C ASP A 146 -3.91 -3.81 -13.39
N ASN A 147 -4.84 -3.47 -12.50
CA ASN A 147 -5.03 -2.07 -12.12
C ASN A 147 -3.85 -1.53 -11.29
N LEU A 148 -3.26 -2.36 -10.43
CA LEU A 148 -2.11 -1.94 -9.64
C LEU A 148 -0.85 -1.70 -10.49
N LYS A 149 -0.63 -2.45 -11.60
CA LYS A 149 0.49 -2.17 -12.51
C LYS A 149 0.36 -0.80 -13.17
N ASP A 150 -0.85 -0.43 -13.61
CA ASP A 150 -1.12 0.87 -14.25
C ASP A 150 -1.01 2.01 -13.23
N PHE A 151 -1.48 1.77 -12.01
CA PHE A 151 -1.30 2.71 -10.92
C PHE A 151 0.18 2.91 -10.54
N LEU A 152 0.96 1.83 -10.42
CA LEU A 152 2.39 1.90 -10.16
C LEU A 152 3.14 2.70 -11.23
N PHE A 153 2.77 2.53 -12.50
CA PHE A 153 3.32 3.35 -13.59
C PHE A 153 3.01 4.84 -13.41
N THR A 154 1.82 5.17 -12.92
CA THR A 154 1.45 6.55 -12.60
C THR A 154 2.33 7.16 -11.51
N LEU A 155 2.82 6.35 -10.54
CA LEU A 155 3.67 6.82 -9.44
C LEU A 155 5.01 7.42 -9.89
N ARG A 156 5.45 7.20 -11.13
CA ARG A 156 6.63 7.89 -11.69
C ARG A 156 6.49 9.41 -11.70
N LYS A 157 5.25 9.92 -11.69
CA LYS A 157 4.93 11.35 -11.61
C LYS A 157 4.93 11.90 -10.18
N TYR A 158 5.14 11.03 -9.17
CA TYR A 158 5.07 11.37 -7.75
C TYR A 158 6.41 11.11 -7.02
N PRO A 159 7.46 11.95 -7.26
CA PRO A 159 8.79 11.73 -6.66
C PRO A 159 8.76 11.65 -5.14
N LEU A 160 7.82 12.35 -4.50
CA LEU A 160 7.66 12.32 -3.05
C LEU A 160 7.20 10.93 -2.56
N ILE A 161 6.27 10.28 -3.27
CA ILE A 161 5.87 8.90 -2.93
C ILE A 161 7.04 7.94 -3.12
N GLN A 162 7.76 8.05 -4.24
CA GLN A 162 8.93 7.22 -4.51
C GLN A 162 9.94 7.33 -3.36
N ARG A 163 10.35 8.55 -3.03
CA ARG A 163 11.31 8.83 -1.96
C ARG A 163 10.84 8.27 -0.60
N LEU A 164 9.64 8.64 -0.14
CA LEU A 164 9.18 8.28 1.20
C LEU A 164 8.86 6.79 1.34
N SER A 165 8.38 6.12 0.28
CA SER A 165 8.09 4.70 0.32
C SER A 165 9.35 3.81 0.32
N THR A 166 10.49 4.35 -0.10
CA THR A 166 11.77 3.63 -0.19
C THR A 166 12.79 3.99 0.89
N GLU A 167 12.51 4.96 1.75
CA GLU A 167 13.33 5.21 2.93
C GLU A 167 13.38 3.96 3.82
N LYS A 168 14.58 3.52 4.25
CA LYS A 168 14.78 2.30 5.04
C LYS A 168 14.47 2.50 6.51
N THR A 169 15.00 3.58 7.11
CA THR A 169 14.82 3.94 8.51
C THR A 169 14.74 5.46 8.67
N HIS A 170 14.00 5.93 9.65
CA HIS A 170 13.93 7.36 9.99
C HIS A 170 13.63 7.53 11.48
N THR A 171 14.16 8.58 12.07
CA THR A 171 13.86 8.98 13.46
C THR A 171 13.31 10.40 13.48
N HIS A 172 12.17 10.59 14.08
CA HIS A 172 11.52 11.89 14.18
C HIS A 172 11.27 12.26 15.65
N LYS A 173 11.54 13.53 16.00
CA LYS A 173 11.29 14.08 17.32
C LYS A 173 10.25 15.20 17.22
N TYR A 174 9.17 15.06 17.96
CA TYR A 174 8.09 16.05 17.98
C TYR A 174 7.69 16.42 19.41
N LYS A 175 6.96 17.53 19.55
CA LYS A 175 6.50 18.04 20.84
C LYS A 175 5.02 17.70 21.07
N LYS A 176 4.69 17.20 22.27
CA LYS A 176 3.31 17.05 22.74
C LYS A 176 3.17 17.70 24.11
N GLY A 177 2.48 18.83 24.18
CA GLY A 177 2.45 19.66 25.40
C GLY A 177 3.86 20.13 25.78
N LYS A 178 4.30 19.83 27.00
CA LYS A 178 5.64 20.18 27.48
C LYS A 178 6.72 19.11 27.19
N LYS A 179 6.32 17.94 26.64
CA LYS A 179 7.23 16.80 26.43
C LYS A 179 7.65 16.67 24.98
N TYR A 180 8.91 16.27 24.76
CA TYR A 180 9.39 15.77 23.48
C TYR A 180 9.24 14.26 23.41
N ILE A 181 8.74 13.77 22.28
CA ILE A 181 8.59 12.34 21.97
C ILE A 181 9.45 12.05 20.76
N THR A 182 10.25 10.99 20.86
CA THR A 182 11.03 10.48 19.73
C THR A 182 10.41 9.18 19.24
N ILE A 183 10.17 9.06 17.94
CA ILE A 183 9.71 7.83 17.30
C ILE A 183 10.75 7.35 16.29
N SER A 184 10.87 6.04 16.15
CA SER A 184 11.68 5.41 15.11
C SER A 184 10.76 4.70 14.11
N LEU A 185 10.97 4.98 12.85
CA LEU A 185 10.27 4.38 11.72
C LEU A 185 11.20 3.40 11.02
N ARG A 186 10.66 2.28 10.59
CA ARG A 186 11.34 1.28 9.77
C ARG A 186 10.44 0.86 8.63
N ASN A 187 10.99 0.73 7.44
CA ASN A 187 10.23 0.28 6.27
C ASN A 187 9.66 -1.12 6.51
N THR A 188 8.39 -1.30 6.13
CA THR A 188 7.69 -2.57 6.28
C THR A 188 7.99 -3.57 5.16
N ASN A 189 8.65 -3.13 4.08
CA ASN A 189 9.07 -4.00 3.00
C ASN A 189 10.50 -4.53 3.24
N PRO A 190 10.69 -5.83 3.57
CA PRO A 190 12.02 -6.40 3.76
C PRO A 190 12.85 -6.42 2.48
N GLN A 191 12.22 -6.34 1.30
CA GLN A 191 12.92 -6.32 0.01
C GLN A 191 13.78 -5.07 -0.17
N MET A 192 13.53 -4.00 0.59
CA MET A 192 14.37 -2.79 0.62
C MET A 192 15.83 -3.06 1.04
N TRP A 193 16.09 -4.20 1.68
CA TRP A 193 17.46 -4.62 2.05
C TRP A 193 18.06 -5.60 1.06
N ASN A 194 17.22 -6.25 0.24
CA ASN A 194 17.65 -7.26 -0.73
C ASN A 194 17.87 -6.69 -2.13
N TYR A 195 17.16 -5.60 -2.48
CA TYR A 195 17.18 -5.00 -3.82
C TYR A 195 17.35 -3.49 -3.72
N ASP A 196 18.27 -2.92 -4.53
CA ASP A 196 18.46 -1.45 -4.62
C ASP A 196 17.64 -0.81 -5.75
N ASN A 197 17.02 -1.63 -6.59
CA ASN A 197 16.29 -1.23 -7.79
C ASN A 197 14.86 -0.75 -7.52
N ILE A 198 14.39 -0.78 -6.27
CA ILE A 198 13.02 -0.43 -5.92
C ILE A 198 12.89 1.08 -5.84
N ILE A 199 12.02 1.67 -6.66
CA ILE A 199 11.79 3.12 -6.72
C ILE A 199 10.46 3.56 -6.10
N ALA A 200 9.51 2.65 -5.90
CA ALA A 200 8.32 2.86 -5.07
C ALA A 200 7.83 1.52 -4.50
N THR A 201 7.29 1.50 -3.30
CA THR A 201 6.80 0.25 -2.71
C THR A 201 5.75 0.46 -1.63
N LYS A 202 4.90 -0.57 -1.46
CA LYS A 202 4.03 -0.69 -0.29
C LYS A 202 3.65 -2.13 0.00
N THR A 203 3.81 -2.55 1.26
CA THR A 203 3.28 -3.81 1.79
C THR A 203 1.86 -3.64 2.31
N GLY A 204 1.08 -4.72 2.29
CA GLY A 204 -0.24 -4.80 2.92
C GLY A 204 -0.44 -6.11 3.66
N PHE A 205 -1.23 -6.08 4.74
CA PHE A 205 -1.74 -7.26 5.41
C PHE A 205 -3.02 -6.95 6.17
N THR A 206 -4.05 -7.73 5.91
CA THR A 206 -5.20 -7.98 6.77
C THR A 206 -5.57 -9.47 6.63
N ASN A 207 -6.39 -9.99 7.53
CA ASN A 207 -6.86 -11.37 7.41
C ASN A 207 -7.65 -11.60 6.10
N ALA A 208 -8.38 -10.60 5.62
CA ALA A 208 -9.12 -10.70 4.37
C ALA A 208 -8.22 -10.64 3.13
N ALA A 209 -7.20 -9.79 3.14
CA ALA A 209 -6.32 -9.57 1.99
C ALA A 209 -5.19 -10.61 1.88
N GLY A 210 -4.83 -11.28 2.98
CA GLY A 210 -3.55 -11.97 3.04
C GLY A 210 -2.38 -10.98 2.99
N ARG A 211 -1.19 -11.47 2.67
CA ARG A 211 0.00 -10.61 2.53
C ARG A 211 0.14 -10.13 1.10
N CYS A 212 0.22 -8.82 0.96
CA CYS A 212 0.29 -8.12 -0.31
C CYS A 212 1.60 -7.32 -0.41
N LEU A 213 2.05 -7.10 -1.64
CA LEU A 213 3.16 -6.20 -1.95
C LEU A 213 2.97 -5.63 -3.35
N ALA A 214 3.21 -4.32 -3.50
CA ALA A 214 3.30 -3.63 -4.78
C ALA A 214 4.64 -2.87 -4.82
N MET A 215 5.36 -2.97 -5.94
CA MET A 215 6.64 -2.29 -6.17
C MET A 215 6.72 -1.80 -7.62
N LEU A 216 7.27 -0.61 -7.79
CA LEU A 216 7.83 -0.14 -9.05
C LEU A 216 9.34 -0.32 -8.97
N VAL A 217 9.92 -0.97 -9.97
CA VAL A 217 11.33 -1.36 -10.01
C VAL A 217 11.95 -0.82 -11.27
N GLU A 218 13.21 -0.39 -11.21
CA GLU A 218 13.98 0.03 -12.38
C GLU A 218 15.16 -0.91 -12.62
N LYS A 219 15.40 -1.25 -13.86
CA LYS A 219 16.59 -1.96 -14.32
C LYS A 219 17.05 -1.40 -15.66
N GLU A 220 18.26 -0.85 -15.73
CA GLU A 220 18.87 -0.36 -16.97
C GLU A 220 17.98 0.64 -17.74
N GLY A 221 17.27 1.50 -16.99
CA GLY A 221 16.32 2.49 -17.55
C GLY A 221 14.94 1.94 -17.88
N MET A 222 14.72 0.63 -17.80
CA MET A 222 13.41 -0.01 -17.97
C MET A 222 12.66 -0.07 -16.64
N LEU A 223 11.35 0.11 -16.69
CA LEU A 223 10.48 0.09 -15.51
C LEU A 223 9.62 -1.19 -15.48
N PHE A 224 9.54 -1.79 -14.32
CA PHE A 224 8.73 -2.98 -14.07
C PHE A 224 7.77 -2.76 -12.90
N ALA A 225 6.52 -3.13 -13.08
CA ALA A 225 5.55 -3.22 -12.01
C ALA A 225 5.53 -4.65 -11.45
N VAL A 226 5.84 -4.80 -10.16
CA VAL A 226 5.89 -6.09 -9.45
C VAL A 226 4.82 -6.10 -8.37
N VAL A 227 3.81 -6.95 -8.51
CA VAL A 227 2.66 -7.01 -7.61
C VAL A 227 2.40 -8.45 -7.18
N THR A 228 2.10 -8.67 -5.90
CA THR A 228 1.55 -9.93 -5.40
C THR A 228 0.52 -9.70 -4.32
N LEU A 229 -0.63 -10.36 -4.45
CA LEU A 229 -1.81 -10.26 -3.60
C LEU A 229 -2.19 -11.63 -3.04
N GLY A 230 -2.81 -11.69 -1.87
CA GLY A 230 -3.40 -12.92 -1.35
C GLY A 230 -2.41 -13.95 -0.81
N ASN A 231 -1.15 -13.61 -0.54
CA ASN A 231 -0.21 -14.60 0.00
C ASN A 231 -0.57 -14.99 1.44
N LYS A 232 -0.53 -16.28 1.75
CA LYS A 232 -0.88 -16.81 3.07
C LYS A 232 0.08 -16.35 4.17
N ASP A 233 1.36 -16.21 3.85
CA ASP A 233 2.43 -15.87 4.80
C ASP A 233 3.55 -15.04 4.15
N VAL A 234 4.50 -14.60 4.96
CA VAL A 234 5.67 -13.82 4.52
C VAL A 234 6.57 -14.63 3.59
N LYS A 235 6.72 -15.93 3.85
CA LYS A 235 7.58 -16.84 3.06
C LYS A 235 7.05 -16.93 1.62
N GLN A 236 5.77 -17.22 1.45
CA GLN A 236 5.14 -17.29 0.12
C GLN A 236 5.27 -15.98 -0.63
N ARG A 237 4.98 -14.83 0.04
CA ARG A 237 5.17 -13.51 -0.56
C ARG A 237 6.61 -13.29 -1.02
N SER A 238 7.60 -13.63 -0.17
CA SER A 238 9.01 -13.46 -0.51
C SER A 238 9.44 -14.38 -1.66
N GLN A 239 8.95 -15.60 -1.72
CA GLN A 239 9.22 -16.53 -2.83
C GLN A 239 8.66 -16.00 -4.15
N ASN A 240 7.40 -15.54 -4.18
CA ASN A 240 6.80 -14.98 -5.38
C ASN A 240 7.57 -13.74 -5.86
N ILE A 241 8.01 -12.86 -4.95
CA ILE A 241 8.83 -11.70 -5.30
C ILE A 241 10.18 -12.14 -5.87
N SER A 242 10.89 -13.07 -5.22
CA SER A 242 12.18 -13.59 -5.71
C SER A 242 12.05 -14.16 -7.12
N THR A 243 11.02 -14.95 -7.38
CA THR A 243 10.76 -15.51 -8.71
C THR A 243 10.56 -14.39 -9.73
N MET A 244 9.65 -13.45 -9.46
CA MET A 244 9.36 -12.33 -10.38
C MET A 244 10.59 -11.44 -10.64
N MET A 245 11.41 -11.17 -9.61
CA MET A 245 12.65 -10.39 -9.77
C MET A 245 13.68 -11.15 -10.60
N SER A 246 13.77 -12.47 -10.44
CA SER A 246 14.66 -13.33 -11.24
C SER A 246 14.24 -13.35 -12.72
N GLU A 247 12.94 -13.41 -13.02
CA GLU A 247 12.43 -13.38 -14.39
C GLU A 247 12.86 -12.12 -15.18
N ILE A 248 12.99 -11.01 -14.48
CA ILE A 248 13.50 -9.76 -15.08
C ILE A 248 15.02 -9.58 -14.88
N GLY A 249 15.73 -10.65 -14.48
CA GLY A 249 17.18 -10.65 -14.33
C GLY A 249 17.72 -9.76 -13.20
N ILE A 250 16.94 -9.58 -12.11
CA ILE A 250 17.38 -8.86 -10.92
C ILE A 250 17.62 -9.87 -9.80
N GLY A 251 18.91 -10.10 -9.47
CA GLY A 251 19.33 -10.92 -8.33
C GLY A 251 19.17 -10.18 -6.99
N GLY A 252 18.83 -10.91 -5.93
CA GLY A 252 18.94 -10.40 -4.56
C GLY A 252 20.39 -10.36 -4.07
N LYS A 253 20.66 -9.53 -3.04
CA LYS A 253 21.94 -9.48 -2.33
C LYS A 253 22.14 -10.68 -1.43
#